data_da258b298c58cdd961aa3909ded4f4d1
#
_entry.id   da258b298c58cdd961aa3909ded4f4d1
#
_cell.length_a   1.000
_cell.length_b   1.000
_cell.length_c   1.000
_cell.angle_alpha   90.00
_cell.angle_beta   90.00
_cell.angle_gamma   90.00
#
_symmetry.space_group_name_H-M   'P 1'
#
loop_
_entity.id
_entity.type
_entity.pdbx_description
1 polymer ?
#
loop_
_entity_poly.entity_id
_entity_poly.type
_entity_poly.pdbx_seq_one_letter_code
_entity_poly.pdbx_strand_id
1 'polypeptide(L)'
;FGAKYANVQAHSGAQANTAVYFALLNPGDTVMGMSLAHGGHLTHGSPVNISGKYFNFVPYGLDEETGRLNYDNILALAKENKPKMIVAGASAYPRAIDFEKLSAIAKEVGAYLMVDMAHIAGLVAGGQHMSPVPYADVVTTTTHKTLRGPRGGLILTNDEELAKKINKAIFPGIQGGPLMHVIAAKAVCFGEALKPEFTEYAKQIVKNASVLADSLLEKGFNLVSGGTDNHLMLVDLQPFNITGKAVSYTHLRAHETRG
;
A
#
# COMPACT_ATOMS: atom_id res chain seq x y z
N PHE A 1 -2.30 14.95 -4.77
CA PHE A 1 -1.11 14.31 -4.19
C PHE A 1 0.16 15.15 -4.34
N GLY A 2 0.20 16.16 -5.19
CA GLY A 2 1.36 17.04 -5.38
C GLY A 2 2.50 16.46 -6.22
N ALA A 3 2.28 15.39 -6.95
CA ALA A 3 3.26 14.83 -7.88
C ALA A 3 3.34 15.64 -9.19
N LYS A 4 4.54 15.71 -9.80
CA LYS A 4 4.74 16.38 -11.08
C LYS A 4 4.21 15.56 -12.27
N TYR A 5 4.30 14.24 -12.20
CA TYR A 5 3.92 13.31 -13.27
C TYR A 5 2.99 12.23 -12.73
N ALA A 6 1.97 11.89 -13.52
CA ALA A 6 1.00 10.87 -13.18
C ALA A 6 0.66 9.99 -14.40
N ASN A 7 0.62 8.68 -14.21
CA ASN A 7 0.07 7.74 -15.19
C ASN A 7 -1.24 7.17 -14.64
N VAL A 8 -2.34 7.42 -15.35
CA VAL A 8 -3.69 7.00 -14.97
C VAL A 8 -4.19 5.78 -15.74
N GLN A 9 -3.36 5.19 -16.60
CA GLN A 9 -3.77 4.12 -17.53
C GLN A 9 -3.72 2.73 -16.90
N ALA A 10 -3.03 2.54 -15.76
CA ALA A 10 -2.96 1.25 -15.11
C ALA A 10 -4.37 0.71 -14.78
N HIS A 11 -4.70 -0.50 -15.26
CA HIS A 11 -6.01 -1.12 -15.09
C HIS A 11 -6.26 -1.55 -13.63
N SER A 12 -5.20 -1.78 -12.86
CA SER A 12 -5.26 -2.17 -11.46
C SER A 12 -4.00 -1.75 -10.71
N GLY A 13 -4.03 -1.81 -9.37
CA GLY A 13 -2.82 -1.62 -8.56
C GLY A 13 -1.74 -2.65 -8.85
N ALA A 14 -2.12 -3.91 -9.10
CA ALA A 14 -1.17 -4.96 -9.46
C ALA A 14 -0.44 -4.64 -10.78
N GLN A 15 -1.14 -4.14 -11.78
CA GLN A 15 -0.52 -3.73 -13.05
C GLN A 15 0.33 -2.46 -12.88
N ALA A 16 -0.08 -1.52 -12.04
CA ALA A 16 0.73 -0.36 -11.67
C ALA A 16 2.08 -0.80 -11.07
N ASN A 17 2.06 -1.71 -10.08
CA ASN A 17 3.27 -2.26 -9.48
C ASN A 17 4.13 -3.01 -10.49
N THR A 18 3.52 -3.86 -11.31
CA THR A 18 4.23 -4.61 -12.36
C THR A 18 4.90 -3.68 -13.37
N ALA A 19 4.23 -2.60 -13.77
CA ALA A 19 4.80 -1.61 -14.69
C ALA A 19 6.05 -0.93 -14.09
N VAL A 20 6.01 -0.59 -12.80
CA VAL A 20 7.16 0.01 -12.11
C VAL A 20 8.33 -0.98 -12.05
N TYR A 21 8.07 -2.24 -11.72
CA TYR A 21 9.11 -3.27 -11.71
C TYR A 21 9.77 -3.43 -13.09
N PHE A 22 8.99 -3.59 -14.14
CA PHE A 22 9.53 -3.73 -15.50
C PHE A 22 10.17 -2.45 -16.06
N ALA A 23 9.79 -1.27 -15.55
CA ALA A 23 10.42 -0.01 -15.94
C ALA A 23 11.81 0.17 -15.33
N LEU A 24 12.06 -0.35 -14.11
CA LEU A 24 13.20 0.00 -13.29
C LEU A 24 14.14 -1.16 -12.94
N LEU A 25 13.69 -2.40 -13.15
CA LEU A 25 14.39 -3.61 -12.74
C LEU A 25 14.60 -4.57 -13.92
N ASN A 26 15.62 -5.40 -13.80
CA ASN A 26 15.82 -6.57 -14.65
C ASN A 26 15.36 -7.85 -13.94
N PRO A 27 14.92 -8.89 -14.68
CA PRO A 27 14.63 -10.19 -14.08
C PRO A 27 15.79 -10.69 -13.20
N GLY A 28 15.47 -11.14 -11.99
CA GLY A 28 16.46 -11.62 -11.01
C GLY A 28 17.05 -10.52 -10.11
N ASP A 29 16.77 -9.25 -10.35
CA ASP A 29 17.20 -8.18 -9.43
C ASP A 29 16.61 -8.39 -8.03
N THR A 30 17.42 -8.06 -7.00
CA THR A 30 16.98 -8.15 -5.61
C THR A 30 16.10 -6.96 -5.25
N VAL A 31 14.95 -7.24 -4.65
CA VAL A 31 13.96 -6.28 -4.18
C VAL A 31 13.62 -6.59 -2.72
N MET A 32 13.47 -5.58 -1.90
CA MET A 32 12.92 -5.76 -0.55
C MET A 32 11.45 -5.35 -0.52
N GLY A 33 10.62 -6.13 0.17
CA GLY A 33 9.20 -5.83 0.35
C GLY A 33 8.69 -6.31 1.69
N MET A 34 7.58 -5.74 2.16
CA MET A 34 6.98 -6.18 3.42
C MET A 34 6.45 -7.61 3.29
N SER A 35 6.78 -8.45 4.29
CA SER A 35 6.31 -9.84 4.36
C SER A 35 4.78 -9.93 4.27
N LEU A 36 4.28 -10.85 3.44
CA LEU A 36 2.84 -11.11 3.33
C LEU A 36 2.22 -11.51 4.68
N ALA A 37 2.95 -12.30 5.48
CA ALA A 37 2.52 -12.72 6.81
C ALA A 37 2.40 -11.55 7.80
N HIS A 38 3.09 -10.45 7.54
CA HIS A 38 3.10 -9.24 8.39
C HIS A 38 2.29 -8.09 7.78
N GLY A 39 1.46 -8.36 6.78
CA GLY A 39 0.54 -7.39 6.20
C GLY A 39 0.97 -6.81 4.85
N GLY A 40 2.00 -7.35 4.20
CA GLY A 40 2.40 -7.00 2.84
C GLY A 40 1.32 -7.33 1.80
N HIS A 41 1.52 -6.89 0.57
CA HIS A 41 0.63 -7.21 -0.54
C HIS A 41 1.20 -8.36 -1.40
N LEU A 42 0.33 -9.11 -2.08
CA LEU A 42 0.75 -10.22 -2.98
C LEU A 42 1.75 -9.76 -4.05
N THR A 43 1.59 -8.54 -4.56
CA THR A 43 2.51 -7.96 -5.56
C THR A 43 3.84 -7.45 -4.98
N HIS A 44 4.07 -7.64 -3.69
CA HIS A 44 5.33 -7.31 -3.02
C HIS A 44 6.18 -8.57 -2.78
N GLY A 45 6.24 -9.46 -3.76
CA GLY A 45 7.15 -10.60 -3.76
C GLY A 45 6.55 -11.94 -3.37
N SER A 46 5.22 -12.09 -3.32
CA SER A 46 4.62 -13.41 -3.10
C SER A 46 5.06 -14.41 -4.19
N PRO A 47 5.46 -15.64 -3.80
CA PRO A 47 5.94 -16.65 -4.75
C PRO A 47 4.92 -17.04 -5.82
N VAL A 48 3.63 -16.86 -5.56
CA VAL A 48 2.56 -17.12 -6.54
C VAL A 48 2.28 -15.95 -7.47
N ASN A 49 2.84 -14.78 -7.17
CA ASN A 49 2.68 -13.57 -7.97
C ASN A 49 3.84 -13.39 -8.95
N ILE A 50 3.61 -12.66 -10.03
CA ILE A 50 4.64 -12.33 -11.03
C ILE A 50 5.87 -11.67 -10.37
N SER A 51 5.68 -10.84 -9.35
CA SER A 51 6.77 -10.18 -8.64
C SER A 51 7.75 -11.18 -8.02
N GLY A 52 7.25 -12.18 -7.28
CA GLY A 52 8.09 -13.22 -6.67
C GLY A 52 8.63 -14.25 -7.67
N LYS A 53 8.06 -14.33 -8.89
CA LYS A 53 8.55 -15.22 -9.94
C LYS A 53 9.69 -14.62 -10.78
N TYR A 54 9.67 -13.31 -10.97
CA TYR A 54 10.63 -12.61 -11.84
C TYR A 54 11.78 -11.96 -11.09
N PHE A 55 11.59 -11.61 -9.81
CA PHE A 55 12.56 -10.89 -9.01
C PHE A 55 12.89 -11.66 -7.72
N ASN A 56 14.09 -11.43 -7.19
CA ASN A 56 14.53 -11.99 -5.93
C ASN A 56 14.03 -11.12 -4.77
N PHE A 57 12.87 -11.43 -4.22
CA PHE A 57 12.30 -10.68 -3.11
C PHE A 57 12.82 -11.15 -1.75
N VAL A 58 13.38 -10.21 -1.00
CA VAL A 58 13.79 -10.37 0.40
C VAL A 58 12.72 -9.71 1.28
N PRO A 59 11.97 -10.49 2.08
CA PRO A 59 10.93 -9.91 2.92
C PRO A 59 11.51 -9.23 4.16
N TYR A 60 11.02 -8.04 4.49
CA TYR A 60 11.20 -7.46 5.81
C TYR A 60 9.90 -7.62 6.62
N GLY A 61 10.04 -7.75 7.94
CA GLY A 61 8.94 -8.01 8.86
C GLY A 61 8.68 -6.87 9.82
N LEU A 62 7.77 -7.17 10.76
CA LEU A 62 7.50 -6.34 11.92
C LEU A 62 8.36 -6.83 13.09
N ASP A 63 8.61 -5.95 14.02
CA ASP A 63 9.14 -6.30 15.33
C ASP A 63 8.10 -7.15 16.10
N GLU A 64 8.53 -8.27 16.64
CA GLU A 64 7.64 -9.27 17.24
C GLU A 64 6.97 -8.78 18.53
N GLU A 65 7.66 -7.92 19.30
CA GLU A 65 7.13 -7.43 20.58
C GLU A 65 6.13 -6.29 20.37
N THR A 66 6.42 -5.39 19.42
CA THR A 66 5.62 -4.18 19.23
C THR A 66 4.59 -4.30 18.12
N GLY A 67 4.73 -5.26 17.20
CA GLY A 67 3.94 -5.37 16.00
C GLY A 67 4.13 -4.18 15.04
N ARG A 68 5.28 -3.49 15.11
CA ARG A 68 5.57 -2.28 14.33
C ARG A 68 6.77 -2.48 13.41
N LEU A 69 6.87 -1.63 12.38
CA LEU A 69 8.06 -1.56 11.53
C LEU A 69 9.28 -1.13 12.36
N ASN A 70 10.35 -1.92 12.27
CA ASN A 70 11.64 -1.59 12.84
C ASN A 70 12.58 -1.13 11.72
N TYR A 71 12.79 0.19 11.62
CA TYR A 71 13.57 0.80 10.53
C TYR A 71 15.05 0.44 10.60
N ASP A 72 15.60 0.17 11.79
CA ASP A 72 17.00 -0.26 11.95
C ASP A 72 17.19 -1.68 11.39
N ASN A 73 16.23 -2.57 11.63
CA ASN A 73 16.24 -3.90 11.03
C ASN A 73 16.09 -3.85 9.51
N ILE A 74 15.23 -2.95 8.99
CA ILE A 74 15.08 -2.74 7.54
C ILE A 74 16.40 -2.25 6.94
N LEU A 75 17.09 -1.31 7.60
CA LEU A 75 18.40 -0.83 7.17
C LEU A 75 19.45 -1.94 7.17
N ALA A 76 19.51 -2.74 8.22
CA ALA A 76 20.44 -3.86 8.31
C ALA A 76 20.23 -4.87 7.17
N LEU A 77 18.99 -5.27 6.91
CA LEU A 77 18.64 -6.15 5.79
C LEU A 77 18.97 -5.51 4.43
N ALA A 78 18.74 -4.20 4.27
CA ALA A 78 19.06 -3.50 3.04
C ALA A 78 20.58 -3.47 2.77
N LYS A 79 21.39 -3.26 3.80
CA LYS A 79 22.86 -3.31 3.69
C LYS A 79 23.39 -4.70 3.33
N GLU A 80 22.81 -5.73 3.93
CA GLU A 80 23.18 -7.12 3.67
C GLU A 80 22.82 -7.54 2.24
N ASN A 81 21.59 -7.26 1.79
CA ASN A 81 21.05 -7.79 0.55
C ASN A 81 21.22 -6.86 -0.65
N LYS A 82 21.59 -5.58 -0.45
CA LYS A 82 21.84 -4.57 -1.49
C LYS A 82 20.77 -4.56 -2.57
N PRO A 83 19.49 -4.35 -2.22
CA PRO A 83 18.40 -4.38 -3.17
C PRO A 83 18.52 -3.26 -4.21
N LYS A 84 17.99 -3.48 -5.40
CA LYS A 84 17.78 -2.42 -6.41
C LYS A 84 16.58 -1.55 -6.09
N MET A 85 15.62 -2.09 -5.35
CA MET A 85 14.41 -1.39 -4.96
C MET A 85 13.93 -1.85 -3.59
N ILE A 86 13.42 -0.91 -2.80
CA ILE A 86 12.66 -1.16 -1.57
C ILE A 86 11.21 -0.78 -1.84
N VAL A 87 10.31 -1.75 -1.65
CA VAL A 87 8.86 -1.56 -1.78
C VAL A 87 8.27 -1.36 -0.39
N ALA A 88 7.68 -0.21 -0.15
CA ALA A 88 6.97 0.12 1.07
C ALA A 88 5.46 0.18 0.83
N GLY A 89 4.69 0.11 1.91
CA GLY A 89 3.24 0.04 1.88
C GLY A 89 2.73 -1.34 2.29
N ALA A 90 1.49 -1.38 2.74
CA ALA A 90 0.91 -2.58 3.31
C ALA A 90 -0.57 -2.70 3.00
N SER A 91 -1.07 -3.95 2.96
CA SER A 91 -2.50 -4.25 2.89
C SER A 91 -3.14 -4.30 4.27
N ALA A 92 -2.38 -4.68 5.30
CA ALA A 92 -2.87 -4.91 6.64
C ALA A 92 -1.85 -4.46 7.70
N TYR A 93 -1.58 -3.14 7.74
CA TYR A 93 -0.71 -2.53 8.75
C TYR A 93 -1.44 -1.35 9.39
N PRO A 94 -1.73 -1.39 10.71
CA PRO A 94 -2.61 -0.41 11.35
C PRO A 94 -1.90 0.86 11.79
N ARG A 95 -0.58 0.98 11.62
CA ARG A 95 0.19 2.14 12.09
C ARG A 95 0.66 3.01 10.96
N ALA A 96 1.01 4.26 11.28
CA ALA A 96 1.63 5.17 10.34
C ALA A 96 2.99 4.64 9.86
N ILE A 97 3.28 4.84 8.57
CA ILE A 97 4.55 4.48 7.95
C ILE A 97 5.36 5.76 7.77
N ASP A 98 6.60 5.74 8.24
CA ASP A 98 7.55 6.84 8.10
C ASP A 98 8.31 6.71 6.76
N PHE A 99 7.81 7.41 5.75
CA PHE A 99 8.40 7.38 4.41
C PHE A 99 9.72 8.13 4.32
N GLU A 100 9.97 9.10 5.22
CA GLU A 100 11.25 9.80 5.27
C GLU A 100 12.38 8.86 5.70
N LYS A 101 12.16 8.06 6.75
CA LYS A 101 13.13 7.04 7.16
C LYS A 101 13.36 6.00 6.07
N LEU A 102 12.33 5.53 5.39
CA LEU A 102 12.48 4.58 4.29
C LEU A 102 13.24 5.18 3.11
N SER A 103 13.02 6.47 2.81
CA SER A 103 13.80 7.19 1.80
C SER A 103 15.29 7.28 2.17
N ALA A 104 15.59 7.56 3.44
CA ALA A 104 16.97 7.60 3.92
C ALA A 104 17.65 6.22 3.77
N ILE A 105 16.96 5.14 4.14
CA ILE A 105 17.44 3.76 4.00
C ILE A 105 17.71 3.44 2.53
N ALA A 106 16.75 3.72 1.64
CA ALA A 106 16.90 3.44 0.21
C ALA A 106 18.10 4.20 -0.40
N LYS A 107 18.26 5.47 -0.05
CA LYS A 107 19.41 6.30 -0.48
C LYS A 107 20.74 5.75 0.03
N GLU A 108 20.80 5.29 1.28
CA GLU A 108 22.04 4.76 1.88
C GLU A 108 22.56 3.52 1.15
N VAL A 109 21.66 2.70 0.60
CA VAL A 109 22.04 1.48 -0.15
C VAL A 109 21.99 1.65 -1.67
N GLY A 110 21.64 2.85 -2.17
CA GLY A 110 21.55 3.14 -3.60
C GLY A 110 20.35 2.43 -4.29
N ALA A 111 19.28 2.17 -3.56
CA ALA A 111 18.06 1.56 -4.06
C ALA A 111 17.00 2.60 -4.43
N TYR A 112 16.12 2.26 -5.37
CA TYR A 112 14.87 2.99 -5.54
C TYR A 112 13.93 2.76 -4.35
N LEU A 113 13.21 3.81 -3.92
CA LEU A 113 12.06 3.66 -3.02
C LEU A 113 10.77 3.72 -3.84
N MET A 114 10.06 2.61 -3.90
CA MET A 114 8.69 2.53 -4.40
C MET A 114 7.72 2.45 -3.22
N VAL A 115 6.69 3.28 -3.20
CA VAL A 115 5.64 3.22 -2.18
C VAL A 115 4.30 2.87 -2.82
N ASP A 116 3.73 1.74 -2.42
CA ASP A 116 2.35 1.37 -2.73
C ASP A 116 1.44 1.88 -1.59
N MET A 117 0.79 3.02 -1.84
CA MET A 117 -0.11 3.64 -0.85
C MET A 117 -1.58 3.24 -1.02
N ALA A 118 -1.87 2.13 -1.70
CA ALA A 118 -3.23 1.75 -2.09
C ALA A 118 -4.25 1.81 -0.94
N HIS A 119 -3.91 1.29 0.23
CA HIS A 119 -4.80 1.29 1.39
C HIS A 119 -5.00 2.67 2.02
N ILE A 120 -3.99 3.51 1.99
CA ILE A 120 -3.98 4.82 2.67
C ILE A 120 -4.16 6.00 1.73
N ALA A 121 -4.33 5.78 0.41
CA ALA A 121 -4.36 6.87 -0.57
C ALA A 121 -5.43 7.93 -0.27
N GLY A 122 -6.61 7.52 0.18
CA GLY A 122 -7.66 8.46 0.60
C GLY A 122 -7.27 9.25 1.86
N LEU A 123 -6.55 8.63 2.79
CA LEU A 123 -6.05 9.31 4.00
C LEU A 123 -4.94 10.29 3.66
N VAL A 124 -4.06 9.95 2.72
CA VAL A 124 -3.03 10.86 2.20
C VAL A 124 -3.68 12.05 1.48
N ALA A 125 -4.65 11.81 0.60
CA ALA A 125 -5.39 12.86 -0.09
C ALA A 125 -6.14 13.79 0.88
N GLY A 126 -6.71 13.23 1.95
CA GLY A 126 -7.41 13.97 3.00
C GLY A 126 -6.50 14.53 4.10
N GLY A 127 -5.16 14.42 3.97
CA GLY A 127 -4.20 14.97 4.94
C GLY A 127 -4.17 14.25 6.29
N GLN A 128 -4.62 13.00 6.36
CA GLN A 128 -4.66 12.19 7.59
C GLN A 128 -3.53 11.17 7.71
N HIS A 129 -2.65 11.10 6.72
CA HIS A 129 -1.45 10.29 6.71
C HIS A 129 -0.33 11.03 5.97
N MET A 130 0.93 10.84 6.36
CA MET A 130 2.09 11.35 5.66
C MET A 130 2.02 10.98 4.17
N SER A 131 2.27 11.94 3.29
CA SER A 131 2.37 11.68 1.85
C SER A 131 3.72 11.03 1.51
N PRO A 132 3.76 9.93 0.76
CA PRO A 132 5.02 9.36 0.26
C PRO A 132 5.63 10.15 -0.91
N VAL A 133 4.84 10.99 -1.59
CA VAL A 133 5.24 11.67 -2.84
C VAL A 133 6.52 12.49 -2.73
N PRO A 134 6.81 13.21 -1.62
CA PRO A 134 8.08 13.94 -1.48
C PRO A 134 9.31 13.04 -1.24
N TYR A 135 9.11 11.80 -0.83
CA TYR A 135 10.17 10.91 -0.34
C TYR A 135 10.49 9.74 -1.28
N ALA A 136 9.50 9.25 -2.01
CA ALA A 136 9.64 8.10 -2.90
C ALA A 136 10.03 8.50 -4.33
N ASP A 137 10.79 7.63 -5.00
CA ASP A 137 11.07 7.77 -6.43
C ASP A 137 9.81 7.52 -7.25
N VAL A 138 9.02 6.53 -6.85
CA VAL A 138 7.74 6.19 -7.48
C VAL A 138 6.71 5.84 -6.42
N VAL A 139 5.50 6.36 -6.59
CA VAL A 139 4.34 6.02 -5.77
C VAL A 139 3.29 5.33 -6.63
N THR A 140 2.79 4.20 -6.18
CA THR A 140 1.65 3.51 -6.81
C THR A 140 0.45 3.52 -5.88
N THR A 141 -0.74 3.42 -6.44
CA THR A 141 -1.96 3.22 -5.66
C THR A 141 -3.06 2.58 -6.49
N THR A 142 -4.03 2.00 -5.80
CA THR A 142 -5.37 1.76 -6.37
C THR A 142 -6.23 3.01 -6.21
N THR A 143 -7.29 3.11 -7.02
CA THR A 143 -8.26 4.21 -6.91
C THR A 143 -9.55 3.83 -6.17
N HIS A 144 -9.76 2.55 -5.86
CA HIS A 144 -11.04 1.99 -5.36
C HIS A 144 -11.06 1.58 -3.88
N LYS A 145 -10.09 2.01 -3.08
CA LYS A 145 -10.06 1.77 -1.62
C LYS A 145 -10.43 3.04 -0.87
N THR A 146 -9.61 3.51 0.06
CA THR A 146 -9.88 4.75 0.81
C THR A 146 -10.01 5.99 -0.08
N LEU A 147 -9.46 5.97 -1.29
CA LEU A 147 -9.65 7.05 -2.27
C LEU A 147 -11.07 7.12 -2.86
N ARG A 148 -11.88 6.06 -2.70
CA ARG A 148 -13.31 6.04 -3.02
C ARG A 148 -13.62 6.23 -4.51
N GLY A 149 -12.73 5.77 -5.39
CA GLY A 149 -12.87 5.89 -6.85
C GLY A 149 -13.22 4.58 -7.54
N PRO A 150 -13.16 4.57 -8.88
CA PRO A 150 -13.37 3.37 -9.69
C PRO A 150 -12.22 2.38 -9.49
N ARG A 151 -12.47 1.12 -9.82
CA ARG A 151 -11.40 0.11 -9.84
C ARG A 151 -10.37 0.45 -10.91
N GLY A 152 -9.14 0.64 -10.46
CA GLY A 152 -8.03 1.02 -11.33
C GLY A 152 -6.75 1.24 -10.52
N GLY A 153 -5.67 1.59 -11.22
CA GLY A 153 -4.37 1.96 -10.65
C GLY A 153 -3.94 3.36 -11.04
N LEU A 154 -2.98 3.90 -10.32
CA LEU A 154 -2.36 5.20 -10.54
C LEU A 154 -0.88 5.08 -10.19
N ILE A 155 -0.02 5.71 -10.98
CA ILE A 155 1.42 5.80 -10.73
C ILE A 155 1.83 7.27 -10.73
N LEU A 156 2.59 7.67 -9.71
CA LEU A 156 3.05 9.04 -9.50
C LEU A 156 4.56 9.07 -9.37
N THR A 157 5.19 10.10 -9.88
CA THR A 157 6.62 10.39 -9.67
C THR A 157 6.90 11.89 -9.82
N ASN A 158 8.01 12.34 -9.28
CA ASN A 158 8.51 13.69 -9.49
C ASN A 158 9.66 13.76 -10.51
N ASP A 159 10.11 12.61 -10.99
CA ASP A 159 11.21 12.46 -11.96
C ASP A 159 10.66 12.24 -13.37
N GLU A 160 11.10 13.07 -14.33
CA GLU A 160 10.65 13.01 -15.71
C GLU A 160 11.12 11.74 -16.42
N GLU A 161 12.35 11.30 -16.17
CA GLU A 161 12.91 10.12 -16.83
C GLU A 161 12.23 8.84 -16.31
N LEU A 162 11.91 8.78 -15.01
CA LEU A 162 11.11 7.69 -14.47
C LEU A 162 9.70 7.70 -15.06
N ALA A 163 9.07 8.87 -15.21
CA ALA A 163 7.76 8.98 -15.84
C ALA A 163 7.76 8.45 -17.28
N LYS A 164 8.78 8.78 -18.08
CA LYS A 164 8.94 8.27 -19.46
C LYS A 164 9.09 6.75 -19.49
N LYS A 165 9.92 6.18 -18.61
CA LYS A 165 10.12 4.72 -18.50
C LYS A 165 8.82 4.01 -18.09
N ILE A 166 8.12 4.54 -17.10
CA ILE A 166 6.84 4.00 -16.60
C ILE A 166 5.76 4.05 -17.69
N ASN A 167 5.65 5.17 -18.42
CA ASN A 167 4.70 5.29 -19.52
C ASN A 167 4.95 4.23 -20.60
N LYS A 168 6.22 3.99 -20.95
CA LYS A 168 6.62 2.92 -21.87
C LYS A 168 6.30 1.52 -21.33
N ALA A 169 6.50 1.29 -20.04
CA ALA A 169 6.20 0.00 -19.40
C ALA A 169 4.70 -0.27 -19.37
N ILE A 170 3.87 0.76 -19.16
CA ILE A 170 2.42 0.63 -19.28
C ILE A 170 2.03 0.36 -20.74
N PHE A 171 2.35 1.26 -21.65
CA PHE A 171 2.02 1.10 -23.08
C PHE A 171 3.26 1.39 -23.95
N PRO A 172 3.66 0.48 -24.81
CA PRO A 172 3.03 -0.82 -25.11
C PRO A 172 3.53 -2.01 -24.26
N GLY A 173 4.24 -1.75 -23.14
CA GLY A 173 4.95 -2.79 -22.41
C GLY A 173 4.07 -3.90 -21.87
N ILE A 174 3.05 -3.59 -21.07
CA ILE A 174 2.17 -4.59 -20.42
C ILE A 174 0.69 -4.42 -20.73
N GLN A 175 0.29 -3.28 -21.31
CA GLN A 175 -1.09 -2.97 -21.68
C GLN A 175 -1.19 -2.52 -23.13
N GLY A 176 -2.40 -2.67 -23.71
CA GLY A 176 -2.83 -2.03 -24.96
C GLY A 176 -3.53 -0.71 -24.69
N GLY A 177 -4.65 -0.44 -25.41
CA GLY A 177 -5.43 0.77 -25.27
C GLY A 177 -5.98 0.97 -23.85
N PRO A 178 -6.13 2.24 -23.42
CA PRO A 178 -6.63 2.55 -22.09
C PRO A 178 -8.14 2.34 -21.97
N LEU A 179 -8.61 2.13 -20.73
CA LEU A 179 -10.02 2.06 -20.38
C LEU A 179 -10.54 3.48 -20.12
N MET A 180 -10.98 4.18 -21.17
CA MET A 180 -11.33 5.61 -21.09
C MET A 180 -12.48 5.90 -20.12
N HIS A 181 -13.47 5.00 -20.01
CA HIS A 181 -14.57 5.13 -19.04
C HIS A 181 -14.08 5.08 -17.59
N VAL A 182 -13.06 4.25 -17.30
CA VAL A 182 -12.40 4.21 -15.97
C VAL A 182 -11.60 5.49 -15.73
N ILE A 183 -10.88 5.99 -16.75
CA ILE A 183 -10.10 7.24 -16.63
C ILE A 183 -11.04 8.43 -16.37
N ALA A 184 -12.18 8.50 -17.06
CA ALA A 184 -13.19 9.53 -16.80
C ALA A 184 -13.72 9.44 -15.35
N ALA A 185 -14.00 8.23 -14.86
CA ALA A 185 -14.43 8.04 -13.48
C ALA A 185 -13.32 8.38 -12.46
N LYS A 186 -12.03 8.14 -12.79
CA LYS A 186 -10.91 8.62 -11.97
C LYS A 186 -10.87 10.14 -11.88
N ALA A 187 -11.13 10.85 -12.97
CA ALA A 187 -11.16 12.31 -12.98
C ALA A 187 -12.24 12.86 -12.03
N VAL A 188 -13.43 12.24 -12.01
CA VAL A 188 -14.49 12.59 -11.04
C VAL A 188 -14.02 12.32 -9.61
N CYS A 189 -13.47 11.14 -9.35
CA CYS A 189 -12.93 10.76 -8.04
C CYS A 189 -11.89 11.77 -7.54
N PHE A 190 -10.95 12.18 -8.39
CA PHE A 190 -9.92 13.16 -8.00
C PHE A 190 -10.52 14.54 -7.78
N GLY A 191 -11.51 14.94 -8.58
CA GLY A 191 -12.26 16.17 -8.36
C GLY A 191 -13.01 16.20 -7.03
N GLU A 192 -13.55 15.06 -6.58
CA GLU A 192 -14.14 14.91 -5.25
C GLU A 192 -13.08 14.96 -4.15
N ALA A 193 -11.94 14.29 -4.34
CA ALA A 193 -10.87 14.25 -3.36
C ALA A 193 -10.18 15.61 -3.12
N LEU A 194 -10.32 16.56 -4.05
CA LEU A 194 -9.83 17.93 -3.90
C LEU A 194 -10.74 18.83 -3.05
N LYS A 195 -11.95 18.39 -2.75
CA LYS A 195 -12.91 19.20 -2.00
C LYS A 195 -12.66 19.11 -0.48
N PRO A 196 -12.96 20.18 0.29
CA PRO A 196 -12.82 20.17 1.75
C PRO A 196 -13.60 19.06 2.44
N GLU A 197 -14.76 18.68 1.88
CA GLU A 197 -15.62 17.60 2.41
C GLU A 197 -14.91 16.25 2.42
N PHE A 198 -13.98 16.02 1.49
CA PHE A 198 -13.20 14.79 1.47
C PHE A 198 -12.19 14.75 2.64
N THR A 199 -11.61 15.89 3.02
CA THR A 199 -10.77 16.00 4.20
C THR A 199 -11.55 15.65 5.48
N GLU A 200 -12.76 16.17 5.63
CA GLU A 200 -13.61 15.86 6.78
C GLU A 200 -14.04 14.37 6.79
N TYR A 201 -14.34 13.81 5.61
CA TYR A 201 -14.60 12.38 5.47
C TYR A 201 -13.40 11.53 5.91
N ALA A 202 -12.19 11.88 5.49
CA ALA A 202 -10.97 11.15 5.88
C ALA A 202 -10.69 11.24 7.38
N LYS A 203 -10.87 12.42 8.00
CA LYS A 203 -10.80 12.61 9.46
C LYS A 203 -11.78 11.72 10.20
N GLN A 204 -13.02 11.67 9.70
CA GLN A 204 -14.06 10.85 10.34
C GLN A 204 -13.74 9.36 10.27
N ILE A 205 -13.12 8.88 9.17
CA ILE A 205 -12.66 7.50 9.05
C ILE A 205 -11.65 7.17 10.15
N VAL A 206 -10.61 7.98 10.31
CA VAL A 206 -9.56 7.74 11.32
C VAL A 206 -10.15 7.82 12.73
N LYS A 207 -11.00 8.80 13.01
CA LYS A 207 -11.69 8.92 14.29
C LYS A 207 -12.54 7.70 14.61
N ASN A 208 -13.33 7.22 13.65
CA ASN A 208 -14.17 6.03 13.84
C ASN A 208 -13.33 4.79 14.11
N ALA A 209 -12.20 4.63 13.40
CA ALA A 209 -11.29 3.52 13.61
C ALA A 209 -10.67 3.55 15.01
N SER A 210 -10.24 4.73 15.48
CA SER A 210 -9.69 4.90 16.83
C SER A 210 -10.72 4.54 17.90
N VAL A 211 -11.93 5.09 17.82
CA VAL A 211 -13.00 4.81 18.78
C VAL A 211 -13.37 3.32 18.80
N LEU A 212 -13.42 2.68 17.63
CA LEU A 212 -13.68 1.24 17.56
C LEU A 212 -12.53 0.43 18.18
N ALA A 213 -11.28 0.81 17.93
CA ALA A 213 -10.12 0.16 18.52
C ALA A 213 -10.14 0.27 20.05
N ASP A 214 -10.39 1.44 20.60
CA ASP A 214 -10.48 1.68 22.04
C ASP A 214 -11.60 0.84 22.66
N SER A 215 -12.79 0.83 22.04
CA SER A 215 -13.93 0.02 22.50
C SER A 215 -13.66 -1.49 22.49
N LEU A 216 -12.88 -1.97 21.51
CA LEU A 216 -12.48 -3.38 21.47
C LEU A 216 -11.48 -3.70 22.59
N LEU A 217 -10.50 -2.83 22.84
CA LEU A 217 -9.55 -2.98 23.95
C LEU A 217 -10.27 -2.99 25.31
N GLU A 218 -11.22 -2.07 25.54
CA GLU A 218 -12.04 -2.01 26.75
C GLU A 218 -12.86 -3.30 26.97
N LYS A 219 -13.24 -3.98 25.91
CA LYS A 219 -13.95 -5.27 25.94
C LYS A 219 -13.03 -6.49 26.05
N GLY A 220 -11.74 -6.28 26.21
CA GLY A 220 -10.74 -7.34 26.42
C GLY A 220 -10.24 -8.00 25.15
N PHE A 221 -10.44 -7.39 23.97
CA PHE A 221 -9.79 -7.85 22.74
C PHE A 221 -8.36 -7.32 22.66
N ASN A 222 -7.45 -8.14 22.15
CA ASN A 222 -6.10 -7.71 21.84
C ASN A 222 -6.03 -7.17 20.41
N LEU A 223 -5.41 -6.02 20.24
CA LEU A 223 -5.11 -5.45 18.92
C LEU A 223 -3.62 -5.55 18.64
N VAL A 224 -3.27 -6.05 17.45
CA VAL A 224 -1.88 -6.06 16.99
C VAL A 224 -1.35 -4.63 16.99
N SER A 225 -0.15 -4.43 17.51
CA SER A 225 0.47 -3.12 17.76
C SER A 225 -0.27 -2.19 18.74
N GLY A 226 -1.26 -2.70 19.50
CA GLY A 226 -1.96 -1.98 20.55
C GLY A 226 -2.94 -0.91 20.06
N GLY A 227 -3.41 -0.94 18.79
CA GLY A 227 -4.40 0.01 18.27
C GLY A 227 -4.21 0.37 16.79
N THR A 228 -4.63 1.56 16.38
CA THR A 228 -4.55 2.02 15.00
C THR A 228 -4.26 3.52 14.89
N ASP A 229 -3.54 3.89 13.82
CA ASP A 229 -3.31 5.28 13.42
C ASP A 229 -4.03 5.62 12.10
N ASN A 230 -4.75 4.66 11.51
CA ASN A 230 -5.37 4.80 10.19
C ASN A 230 -6.82 4.29 10.14
N HIS A 231 -7.25 3.67 9.06
CA HIS A 231 -8.61 3.22 8.80
C HIS A 231 -8.87 1.76 9.17
N LEU A 232 -7.86 1.00 9.56
CA LEU A 232 -7.98 -0.42 9.86
C LEU A 232 -7.33 -0.77 11.20
N MET A 233 -7.70 -1.91 11.74
CA MET A 233 -7.08 -2.52 12.91
C MET A 233 -7.01 -4.04 12.73
N LEU A 234 -6.09 -4.68 13.42
CA LEU A 234 -5.92 -6.12 13.43
C LEU A 234 -6.27 -6.65 14.82
N VAL A 235 -7.32 -7.45 14.90
CA VAL A 235 -7.76 -8.09 16.15
C VAL A 235 -7.06 -9.44 16.26
N ASP A 236 -6.33 -9.66 17.36
CA ASP A 236 -5.78 -10.97 17.69
C ASP A 236 -6.86 -11.88 18.24
N LEU A 237 -7.18 -12.93 17.50
CA LEU A 237 -8.22 -13.90 17.84
C LEU A 237 -7.65 -15.15 18.55
N GLN A 238 -6.35 -15.28 18.71
CA GLN A 238 -5.72 -16.44 19.34
C GLN A 238 -6.22 -16.66 20.79
N PRO A 239 -6.38 -15.62 21.65
CA PRO A 239 -6.88 -15.79 23.01
C PRO A 239 -8.29 -16.37 23.07
N PHE A 240 -9.08 -16.21 22.00
CA PHE A 240 -10.47 -16.72 21.91
C PHE A 240 -10.55 -18.11 21.24
N ASN A 241 -9.41 -18.67 20.83
CA ASN A 241 -9.34 -19.91 20.07
C ASN A 241 -10.22 -19.92 18.81
N ILE A 242 -10.30 -18.77 18.13
CA ILE A 242 -11.10 -18.53 16.92
C ILE A 242 -10.15 -18.17 15.77
N THR A 243 -10.43 -18.67 14.57
CA THR A 243 -9.69 -18.27 13.37
C THR A 243 -10.40 -17.16 12.61
N GLY A 244 -9.65 -16.29 11.91
CA GLY A 244 -10.23 -15.28 11.03
C GLY A 244 -11.15 -15.88 9.96
N LYS A 245 -10.86 -17.10 9.48
CA LYS A 245 -11.72 -17.84 8.56
C LYS A 245 -13.09 -18.17 9.18
N ALA A 246 -13.12 -18.60 10.43
CA ALA A 246 -14.39 -18.89 11.13
C ALA A 246 -15.25 -17.64 11.29
N VAL A 247 -14.64 -16.51 11.69
CA VAL A 247 -15.33 -15.21 11.79
C VAL A 247 -15.90 -14.78 10.45
N SER A 248 -15.09 -14.82 9.39
CA SER A 248 -15.53 -14.46 8.04
C SER A 248 -16.70 -15.30 7.56
N TYR A 249 -16.69 -16.61 7.83
CA TYR A 249 -17.76 -17.52 7.44
C TYR A 249 -19.07 -17.22 8.19
N THR A 250 -18.99 -16.88 9.47
CA THR A 250 -20.15 -16.51 10.27
C THR A 250 -20.81 -15.23 9.75
N HIS A 251 -20.02 -14.23 9.36
CA HIS A 251 -20.54 -12.99 8.79
C HIS A 251 -21.22 -13.19 7.43
N LEU A 252 -20.65 -14.03 6.56
CA LEU A 252 -21.26 -14.37 5.28
C LEU A 252 -22.64 -15.02 5.47
N ARG A 253 -22.75 -15.99 6.38
CA ARG A 253 -24.03 -16.66 6.69
C ARG A 253 -25.06 -15.71 7.28
N ALA A 254 -24.66 -14.75 8.11
CA ALA A 254 -25.59 -13.79 8.69
C ALA A 254 -26.27 -12.89 7.63
N HIS A 255 -25.65 -12.69 6.48
CA HIS A 255 -26.24 -11.98 5.34
C HIS A 255 -27.20 -12.85 4.52
N GLU A 256 -26.98 -14.16 4.45
CA GLU A 256 -27.85 -15.10 3.73
C GLU A 256 -29.20 -15.37 4.45
N THR A 257 -29.28 -15.12 5.75
CA THR A 257 -30.50 -15.35 6.56
C THR A 257 -31.45 -14.16 6.61
N ARG A 258 -31.15 -13.06 5.90
CA ARG A 258 -32.02 -11.88 5.77
C ARG A 258 -32.64 -11.75 4.37
N GLY A 259 -32.91 -12.87 3.73
CA GLY A 259 -33.76 -12.94 2.55
C GLY A 259 -35.24 -12.99 2.91
#